data_982cf48f033a857f338f39c75937977c
#
_entry.id   982cf48f033a857f338f39c75937977c
#
_cell.length_a   1.000
_cell.length_b   1.000
_cell.length_c   1.000
_cell.angle_alpha   90.00
_cell.angle_beta   90.00
_cell.angle_gamma   90.00
#
_symmetry.space_group_name_H-M   'P 1'
#
loop_
_entity.id
_entity.type
_entity.pdbx_description
1 polymer ?
#
loop_
_entity_poly.entity_id
_entity_poly.type
_entity_poly.pdbx_seq_one_letter_code
_entity_poly.pdbx_strand_id
1 'polypeptide(L)'
;MEESMSVRTGFIGVGAMGSPMALNILKAGIPLVVHDVDENKTIEHEKAGAEVLYSPMEVANASDRTICLVETTRQVEEVICGERGIIHGAKPGHIVICMSTIDPTVAKRIASDLLLQEILMLDAPVSGGTARAQAADLTVIAGGEKKIFDQCKDIFEAIGKDAFYIGDHGQGLGMKLINNMLGITNTITLIEGLTIGAKSGIGLQTMLDVFRKSSGASAAVELRVPRIIDGDFKPGGTVDIVYKDQELITNYAKQLGVPTLMANVSQQVYQMARTAGLNKEDSSAVVKIYENLADVRVVGRK
;
A
#
# COMPACT_ATOMS: atom_id res chain seq x y z
N MET A 1 18.26 37.03 -10.12
CA MET A 1 17.26 35.94 -10.16
C MET A 1 17.85 34.84 -9.33
N GLU A 2 17.38 34.66 -8.10
CA GLU A 2 17.70 33.45 -7.31
C GLU A 2 17.11 32.28 -8.11
N GLU A 3 17.96 31.38 -8.59
CA GLU A 3 17.52 30.07 -9.04
C GLU A 3 16.80 29.42 -7.85
N SER A 4 15.49 29.33 -7.95
CA SER A 4 14.70 28.48 -7.03
C SER A 4 15.32 27.10 -7.09
N MET A 5 16.15 26.75 -6.10
CA MET A 5 16.66 25.38 -5.99
C MET A 5 15.46 24.45 -5.94
N SER A 6 15.30 23.65 -6.98
CA SER A 6 14.20 22.68 -7.04
C SER A 6 14.33 21.69 -5.86
N VAL A 7 13.25 21.52 -5.11
CA VAL A 7 13.20 20.59 -3.96
C VAL A 7 13.54 19.18 -4.44
N ARG A 8 14.64 18.62 -3.93
CA ARG A 8 15.10 17.30 -4.30
C ARG A 8 14.43 16.23 -3.43
N THR A 9 13.94 15.18 -4.06
CA THR A 9 13.21 14.09 -3.37
C THR A 9 14.04 12.82 -3.35
N GLY A 10 14.11 12.16 -2.18
CA GLY A 10 14.62 10.80 -2.03
C GLY A 10 13.48 9.78 -2.13
N PHE A 11 13.74 8.59 -2.67
CA PHE A 11 12.78 7.49 -2.70
C PHE A 11 13.47 6.18 -2.31
N ILE A 12 13.03 5.58 -1.23
CA ILE A 12 13.56 4.33 -0.70
C ILE A 12 12.52 3.23 -0.82
N GLY A 13 12.88 2.16 -1.54
CA GLY A 13 12.00 1.04 -1.81
C GLY A 13 11.29 1.14 -3.17
N VAL A 14 12.02 0.84 -4.26
CA VAL A 14 11.51 0.86 -5.64
C VAL A 14 11.03 -0.54 -6.08
N GLY A 15 10.24 -1.19 -5.22
CA GLY A 15 9.56 -2.46 -5.52
C GLY A 15 8.34 -2.28 -6.44
N ALA A 16 7.42 -3.25 -6.42
CA ALA A 16 6.25 -3.28 -7.33
C ALA A 16 5.36 -2.03 -7.30
N MET A 17 5.23 -1.39 -6.12
CA MET A 17 4.51 -0.12 -5.96
C MET A 17 5.43 1.09 -6.14
N GLY A 18 6.62 1.04 -5.54
CA GLY A 18 7.54 2.19 -5.51
C GLY A 18 8.14 2.52 -6.87
N SER A 19 8.47 1.53 -7.69
CA SER A 19 9.06 1.75 -9.01
C SER A 19 8.19 2.64 -9.90
N PRO A 20 6.91 2.33 -10.18
CA PRO A 20 6.07 3.20 -10.99
C PRO A 20 5.84 4.58 -10.35
N MET A 21 5.78 4.68 -9.02
CA MET A 21 5.63 5.97 -8.33
C MET A 21 6.88 6.84 -8.52
N ALA A 22 8.08 6.28 -8.34
CA ALA A 22 9.35 6.98 -8.56
C ALA A 22 9.51 7.47 -10.01
N LEU A 23 9.13 6.64 -10.99
CA LEU A 23 9.13 7.02 -12.40
C LEU A 23 8.14 8.16 -12.70
N ASN A 24 6.97 8.17 -12.06
CA ASN A 24 6.00 9.25 -12.23
C ASN A 24 6.50 10.57 -11.61
N ILE A 25 7.20 10.52 -10.48
CA ILE A 25 7.86 11.69 -9.88
C ILE A 25 8.91 12.28 -10.83
N LEU A 26 9.74 11.42 -11.45
CA LEU A 26 10.71 11.86 -12.48
C LEU A 26 10.01 12.48 -13.69
N LYS A 27 8.92 11.88 -14.19
CA LYS A 27 8.13 12.43 -15.30
C LYS A 27 7.50 13.77 -14.98
N ALA A 28 7.19 14.05 -13.72
CA ALA A 28 6.71 15.34 -13.25
C ALA A 28 7.84 16.41 -13.16
N GLY A 29 9.09 16.04 -13.49
CA GLY A 29 10.23 16.95 -13.48
C GLY A 29 10.83 17.18 -12.08
N ILE A 30 10.48 16.37 -11.09
CA ILE A 30 11.01 16.48 -9.73
C ILE A 30 12.34 15.70 -9.65
N PRO A 31 13.46 16.36 -9.27
CA PRO A 31 14.76 15.70 -9.12
C PRO A 31 14.70 14.59 -8.08
N LEU A 32 15.17 13.39 -8.46
CA LEU A 32 15.00 12.19 -7.66
C LEU A 32 16.33 11.48 -7.36
N VAL A 33 16.44 11.03 -6.11
CA VAL A 33 17.48 10.12 -5.63
C VAL A 33 16.81 8.83 -5.21
N VAL A 34 17.31 7.67 -5.59
CA VAL A 34 16.68 6.38 -5.27
C VAL A 34 17.61 5.42 -4.54
N HIS A 35 17.01 4.57 -3.71
CA HIS A 35 17.68 3.43 -3.08
C HIS A 35 16.72 2.25 -2.96
N ASP A 36 17.25 1.04 -3.23
CA ASP A 36 16.64 -0.25 -2.86
C ASP A 36 17.77 -1.20 -2.42
N VAL A 37 17.49 -2.10 -1.50
CA VAL A 37 18.45 -3.13 -1.07
C VAL A 37 18.80 -4.11 -2.20
N ASP A 38 17.94 -4.25 -3.19
CA ASP A 38 18.19 -4.94 -4.44
C ASP A 38 18.53 -3.90 -5.52
N GLU A 39 19.83 -3.70 -5.75
CA GLU A 39 20.33 -2.70 -6.70
C GLU A 39 19.79 -2.91 -8.13
N ASN A 40 19.43 -4.14 -8.51
CA ASN A 40 18.86 -4.38 -9.84
C ASN A 40 17.54 -3.62 -10.07
N LYS A 41 16.81 -3.33 -9.01
CA LYS A 41 15.55 -2.57 -9.11
C LYS A 41 15.77 -1.08 -9.37
N THR A 42 16.97 -0.54 -9.13
CA THR A 42 17.26 0.88 -9.36
C THR A 42 17.68 1.19 -10.80
N ILE A 43 18.07 0.18 -11.60
CA ILE A 43 18.62 0.35 -12.95
C ILE A 43 17.69 1.13 -13.89
N GLU A 44 16.38 0.88 -13.83
CA GLU A 44 15.39 1.59 -14.67
C GLU A 44 15.29 3.07 -14.28
N HIS A 45 15.38 3.36 -12.98
CA HIS A 45 15.31 4.71 -12.43
C HIS A 45 16.53 5.53 -12.78
N GLU A 46 17.73 4.92 -12.70
CA GLU A 46 18.99 5.55 -13.14
C GLU A 46 18.92 5.92 -14.63
N LYS A 47 18.46 5.01 -15.49
CA LYS A 47 18.26 5.28 -16.92
C LYS A 47 17.24 6.38 -17.18
N ALA A 48 16.27 6.55 -16.29
CA ALA A 48 15.26 7.60 -16.35
C ALA A 48 15.74 8.95 -15.77
N GLY A 49 16.97 9.01 -15.24
CA GLY A 49 17.60 10.24 -14.73
C GLY A 49 17.62 10.41 -13.21
N ALA A 50 17.26 9.37 -12.43
CA ALA A 50 17.48 9.40 -10.99
C ALA A 50 18.96 9.16 -10.64
N GLU A 51 19.43 9.76 -9.55
CA GLU A 51 20.68 9.38 -8.93
C GLU A 51 20.46 8.16 -8.03
N VAL A 52 21.35 7.17 -8.08
CA VAL A 52 21.28 5.96 -7.24
C VAL A 52 22.27 6.09 -6.10
N LEU A 53 21.80 5.87 -4.86
CA LEU A 53 22.61 5.87 -3.66
C LEU A 53 22.46 4.55 -2.88
N TYR A 54 23.40 4.28 -1.97
CA TYR A 54 23.60 2.94 -1.42
C TYR A 54 23.09 2.77 0.03
N SER A 55 22.47 3.81 0.59
CA SER A 55 21.82 3.72 1.91
C SER A 55 20.74 4.78 2.11
N PRO A 56 19.77 4.53 3.01
CA PRO A 56 18.79 5.53 3.43
C PRO A 56 19.43 6.83 3.93
N MET A 57 20.53 6.73 4.68
CA MET A 57 21.28 7.88 5.18
C MET A 57 21.84 8.75 4.04
N GLU A 58 22.44 8.13 3.02
CA GLU A 58 22.96 8.86 1.85
C GLU A 58 21.83 9.54 1.07
N VAL A 59 20.68 8.86 0.89
CA VAL A 59 19.50 9.42 0.23
C VAL A 59 19.00 10.65 0.98
N ALA A 60 18.87 10.57 2.32
CA ALA A 60 18.41 11.68 3.14
C ALA A 60 19.40 12.86 3.11
N ASN A 61 20.71 12.60 3.14
CA ASN A 61 21.72 13.66 3.05
C ASN A 61 21.72 14.39 1.69
N ALA A 62 21.33 13.70 0.62
CA ALA A 62 21.30 14.22 -0.74
C ALA A 62 19.93 14.81 -1.16
N SER A 63 18.93 14.83 -0.28
CA SER A 63 17.59 15.30 -0.60
C SER A 63 17.00 16.20 0.50
N ASP A 64 15.92 16.91 0.18
CA ASP A 64 15.20 17.78 1.12
C ASP A 64 14.04 17.07 1.79
N ARG A 65 13.55 15.99 1.15
CA ARG A 65 12.49 15.13 1.64
C ARG A 65 12.71 13.70 1.13
N THR A 66 12.29 12.70 1.91
CA THR A 66 12.49 11.29 1.56
C THR A 66 11.21 10.49 1.71
N ILE A 67 10.82 9.80 0.63
CA ILE A 67 9.73 8.81 0.64
C ILE A 67 10.30 7.47 1.08
N CYS A 68 9.63 6.83 2.06
CA CYS A 68 9.89 5.46 2.49
C CYS A 68 8.71 4.58 2.11
N LEU A 69 8.94 3.58 1.23
CA LEU A 69 7.91 2.64 0.77
C LEU A 69 8.46 1.21 0.75
N VAL A 70 8.49 0.60 1.91
CA VAL A 70 8.94 -0.79 2.12
C VAL A 70 7.82 -1.65 2.71
N GLU A 71 8.01 -2.96 2.80
CA GLU A 71 6.89 -3.89 2.98
C GLU A 71 6.39 -4.00 4.43
N THR A 72 7.29 -3.94 5.42
CA THR A 72 6.97 -4.26 6.83
C THR A 72 7.29 -3.12 7.78
N THR A 73 6.62 -3.11 8.94
CA THR A 73 6.91 -2.16 10.03
C THR A 73 8.38 -2.17 10.42
N ARG A 74 8.98 -3.36 10.57
CA ARG A 74 10.40 -3.51 10.92
C ARG A 74 11.32 -2.90 9.87
N GLN A 75 11.03 -3.09 8.58
CA GLN A 75 11.83 -2.46 7.52
C GLN A 75 11.71 -0.93 7.54
N VAL A 76 10.53 -0.38 7.86
CA VAL A 76 10.38 1.08 8.01
C VAL A 76 11.22 1.58 9.18
N GLU A 77 11.21 0.89 10.33
CA GLU A 77 12.06 1.24 11.47
C GLU A 77 13.55 1.22 11.09
N GLU A 78 14.00 0.20 10.38
CA GLU A 78 15.39 0.09 9.91
C GLU A 78 15.76 1.20 8.92
N VAL A 79 14.88 1.47 7.93
CA VAL A 79 15.11 2.53 6.92
C VAL A 79 15.14 3.92 7.55
N ILE A 80 14.29 4.19 8.54
CA ILE A 80 14.20 5.53 9.13
C ILE A 80 15.16 5.70 10.30
N CYS A 81 15.22 4.74 11.24
CA CYS A 81 15.91 4.86 12.53
C CYS A 81 17.12 3.94 12.67
N GLY A 82 17.40 3.02 11.71
CA GLY A 82 18.54 2.10 11.76
C GLY A 82 19.90 2.81 11.69
N GLU A 83 21.00 2.08 11.84
CA GLU A 83 22.38 2.62 11.87
C GLU A 83 22.73 3.46 10.62
N ARG A 84 22.22 3.08 9.45
CA ARG A 84 22.35 3.85 8.19
C ARG A 84 20.99 4.43 7.75
N GLY A 85 20.12 4.72 8.71
CA GLY A 85 18.77 5.22 8.49
C GLY A 85 18.73 6.70 8.11
N ILE A 86 17.55 7.13 7.65
CA ILE A 86 17.26 8.51 7.26
C ILE A 86 17.65 9.50 8.37
N ILE A 87 17.37 9.16 9.64
CA ILE A 87 17.59 10.02 10.82
C ILE A 87 19.06 10.49 10.94
N HIS A 88 20.02 9.72 10.42
CA HIS A 88 21.44 10.04 10.51
C HIS A 88 21.96 10.86 9.29
N GLY A 89 21.20 10.96 8.22
CA GLY A 89 21.55 11.74 7.03
C GLY A 89 20.72 13.00 6.83
N ALA A 90 19.55 13.03 7.45
CA ALA A 90 18.61 14.14 7.33
C ALA A 90 19.10 15.39 8.10
N LYS A 91 18.80 16.56 7.56
CA LYS A 91 19.07 17.86 8.19
C LYS A 91 17.81 18.38 8.88
N PRO A 92 17.92 19.32 9.84
CA PRO A 92 16.76 20.03 10.37
C PRO A 92 15.85 20.58 9.26
N GLY A 93 14.55 20.33 9.39
CA GLY A 93 13.55 20.68 8.37
C GLY A 93 13.33 19.64 7.26
N HIS A 94 14.12 18.56 7.20
CA HIS A 94 13.89 17.44 6.29
C HIS A 94 12.53 16.80 6.51
N ILE A 95 11.84 16.38 5.44
CA ILE A 95 10.51 15.76 5.53
C ILE A 95 10.60 14.28 5.18
N VAL A 96 10.23 13.39 6.11
CA VAL A 96 10.06 11.96 5.86
C VAL A 96 8.60 11.68 5.49
N ILE A 97 8.36 11.09 4.33
CA ILE A 97 7.02 10.71 3.84
C ILE A 97 6.92 9.18 3.90
N CYS A 98 6.36 8.64 4.98
CA CYS A 98 6.16 7.21 5.13
C CYS A 98 4.92 6.76 4.36
N MET A 99 5.13 6.12 3.20
CA MET A 99 4.04 5.61 2.35
C MET A 99 3.77 4.11 2.55
N SER A 100 4.57 3.43 3.37
CA SER A 100 4.36 2.04 3.79
C SER A 100 3.10 1.88 4.63
N THR A 101 2.42 0.73 4.50
CA THR A 101 1.33 0.36 5.42
C THR A 101 1.91 -0.38 6.62
N ILE A 102 1.98 0.30 7.76
CA ILE A 102 2.59 -0.17 9.02
C ILE A 102 1.66 0.06 10.21
N ASP A 103 2.11 -0.35 11.40
CA ASP A 103 1.41 -0.07 12.66
C ASP A 103 1.35 1.44 12.93
N PRO A 104 0.15 2.04 13.10
CA PRO A 104 0.00 3.47 13.37
C PRO A 104 0.69 3.92 14.64
N THR A 105 0.83 3.06 15.67
CA THR A 105 1.49 3.40 16.93
C THR A 105 3.00 3.50 16.76
N VAL A 106 3.58 2.64 15.91
CA VAL A 106 5.00 2.71 15.55
C VAL A 106 5.28 3.97 14.74
N ALA A 107 4.41 4.32 13.78
CA ALA A 107 4.56 5.56 13.01
C ALA A 107 4.56 6.81 13.91
N LYS A 108 3.66 6.87 14.92
CA LYS A 108 3.65 7.97 15.92
C LYS A 108 4.95 8.05 16.71
N ARG A 109 5.49 6.92 17.13
CA ARG A 109 6.77 6.87 17.84
C ARG A 109 7.91 7.37 16.96
N ILE A 110 8.02 6.87 15.72
CA ILE A 110 9.02 7.30 14.75
C ILE A 110 8.93 8.82 14.52
N ALA A 111 7.73 9.36 14.32
CA ALA A 111 7.52 10.80 14.16
C ALA A 111 8.03 11.61 15.36
N SER A 112 7.81 11.10 16.60
CA SER A 112 8.31 11.73 17.81
C SER A 112 9.84 11.67 17.90
N ASP A 113 10.46 10.55 17.55
CA ASP A 113 11.92 10.38 17.56
C ASP A 113 12.59 11.32 16.52
N LEU A 114 12.04 11.43 15.34
CA LEU A 114 12.50 12.33 14.27
C LEU A 114 12.40 13.80 14.69
N LEU A 115 11.31 14.18 15.36
CA LEU A 115 11.09 15.56 15.81
C LEU A 115 12.14 16.03 16.80
N LEU A 116 12.75 15.14 17.59
CA LEU A 116 13.86 15.47 18.49
C LEU A 116 15.11 16.00 17.73
N GLN A 117 15.20 15.72 16.44
CA GLN A 117 16.24 16.21 15.53
C GLN A 117 15.70 17.23 14.51
N GLU A 118 14.55 17.83 14.77
CA GLU A 118 13.88 18.78 13.90
C GLU A 118 13.57 18.21 12.50
N ILE A 119 13.44 16.88 12.39
CA ILE A 119 13.03 16.18 11.17
C ILE A 119 11.52 15.99 11.24
N LEU A 120 10.84 16.36 10.17
CA LEU A 120 9.38 16.32 10.07
C LEU A 120 8.91 15.01 9.43
N MET A 121 7.70 14.55 9.75
CA MET A 121 7.17 13.32 9.18
C MET A 121 5.71 13.46 8.75
N LEU A 122 5.33 12.74 7.67
CA LEU A 122 3.96 12.38 7.33
C LEU A 122 3.84 10.86 7.26
N ASP A 123 2.78 10.31 7.79
CA ASP A 123 2.31 8.97 7.42
C ASP A 123 1.31 9.13 6.28
N ALA A 124 1.72 8.75 5.07
CA ALA A 124 0.98 9.00 3.84
C ALA A 124 0.82 7.72 2.98
N PRO A 125 0.25 6.64 3.55
CA PRO A 125 0.03 5.41 2.80
C PRO A 125 -0.83 5.65 1.56
N VAL A 126 -0.62 4.80 0.55
CA VAL A 126 -1.31 4.89 -0.74
C VAL A 126 -2.32 3.75 -0.94
N SER A 127 -3.33 4.00 -1.76
CA SER A 127 -4.35 3.02 -2.15
C SER A 127 -4.56 3.04 -3.67
N GLY A 128 -4.72 1.85 -4.29
CA GLY A 128 -4.97 1.72 -5.74
C GLY A 128 -4.32 0.50 -6.38
N GLY A 129 -3.28 -0.06 -5.76
CA GLY A 129 -2.50 -1.18 -6.32
C GLY A 129 -1.59 -0.77 -7.48
N THR A 130 -0.88 -1.74 -8.04
CA THR A 130 0.19 -1.50 -9.03
C THR A 130 -0.31 -0.87 -10.33
N ALA A 131 -1.49 -1.24 -10.81
CA ALA A 131 -2.06 -0.67 -12.04
C ALA A 131 -2.34 0.83 -11.90
N ARG A 132 -2.93 1.26 -10.77
CA ARG A 132 -3.17 2.69 -10.49
C ARG A 132 -1.87 3.43 -10.18
N ALA A 133 -0.87 2.76 -9.57
CA ALA A 133 0.46 3.34 -9.39
C ALA A 133 1.13 3.67 -10.74
N GLN A 134 1.05 2.77 -11.72
CA GLN A 134 1.54 3.00 -13.08
C GLN A 134 0.83 4.16 -13.78
N ALA A 135 -0.47 4.30 -13.55
CA ALA A 135 -1.30 5.34 -14.16
C ALA A 135 -1.22 6.72 -13.46
N ALA A 136 -0.42 6.86 -12.39
CA ALA A 136 -0.43 8.04 -11.51
C ALA A 136 -1.85 8.37 -10.98
N ASP A 137 -2.61 7.35 -10.64
CA ASP A 137 -4.01 7.45 -10.22
C ASP A 137 -4.23 6.90 -8.79
N LEU A 138 -3.20 6.97 -7.94
CA LEU A 138 -3.30 6.53 -6.55
C LEU A 138 -4.15 7.51 -5.72
N THR A 139 -4.69 6.98 -4.63
CA THR A 139 -5.24 7.78 -3.54
C THR A 139 -4.19 7.83 -2.42
N VAL A 140 -3.77 9.03 -2.02
CA VAL A 140 -2.88 9.28 -0.88
C VAL A 140 -3.72 9.59 0.36
N ILE A 141 -3.41 8.99 1.51
CA ILE A 141 -4.18 9.12 2.75
C ILE A 141 -3.21 9.57 3.85
N ALA A 142 -3.12 10.88 4.09
CA ALA A 142 -2.03 11.45 4.87
C ALA A 142 -2.44 11.91 6.28
N GLY A 143 -1.62 11.55 7.27
CA GLY A 143 -1.64 12.09 8.64
C GLY A 143 -0.33 12.81 8.97
N GLY A 144 -0.39 13.75 9.93
CA GLY A 144 0.71 14.59 10.37
C GLY A 144 0.34 16.06 10.35
N GLU A 145 1.32 16.96 10.34
CA GLU A 145 1.03 18.40 10.32
C GLU A 145 0.47 18.83 8.95
N LYS A 146 -0.63 19.58 8.97
CA LYS A 146 -1.29 20.08 7.75
C LYS A 146 -0.37 20.93 6.87
N LYS A 147 0.49 21.74 7.48
CA LYS A 147 1.47 22.56 6.77
C LYS A 147 2.45 21.70 5.97
N ILE A 148 2.90 20.59 6.54
CA ILE A 148 3.83 19.66 5.88
C ILE A 148 3.12 18.89 4.75
N PHE A 149 1.86 18.49 4.96
CA PHE A 149 1.03 17.93 3.88
C PHE A 149 0.94 18.88 2.69
N ASP A 150 0.70 20.18 2.93
CA ASP A 150 0.59 21.17 1.86
C ASP A 150 1.92 21.38 1.11
N GLN A 151 3.08 21.21 1.77
CA GLN A 151 4.42 21.26 1.15
C GLN A 151 4.73 20.02 0.28
N CYS A 152 4.00 18.92 0.43
CA CYS A 152 4.21 17.68 -0.32
C CYS A 152 3.20 17.46 -1.45
N LYS A 153 2.34 18.44 -1.76
CA LYS A 153 1.27 18.30 -2.76
C LYS A 153 1.80 17.95 -4.14
N ASP A 154 2.92 18.52 -4.55
CA ASP A 154 3.58 18.23 -5.82
C ASP A 154 3.93 16.73 -5.97
N ILE A 155 4.39 16.08 -4.88
CA ILE A 155 4.61 14.63 -4.86
C ILE A 155 3.29 13.87 -4.98
N PHE A 156 2.28 14.29 -4.24
CA PHE A 156 0.98 13.61 -4.25
C PHE A 156 0.32 13.70 -5.62
N GLU A 157 0.40 14.85 -6.26
CA GLU A 157 -0.10 15.08 -7.63
C GLU A 157 0.70 14.29 -8.69
N ALA A 158 1.99 14.07 -8.47
CA ALA A 158 2.81 13.28 -9.37
C ALA A 158 2.47 11.78 -9.35
N ILE A 159 1.97 11.24 -8.23
CA ILE A 159 1.73 9.80 -8.05
C ILE A 159 0.25 9.43 -8.00
N GLY A 160 -0.63 10.39 -7.79
CA GLY A 160 -2.03 10.12 -7.52
C GLY A 160 -2.98 11.21 -8.00
N LYS A 161 -4.25 10.85 -8.03
CA LYS A 161 -5.33 11.75 -8.40
C LYS A 161 -5.94 12.48 -7.21
N ASP A 162 -6.00 11.79 -6.07
CA ASP A 162 -6.62 12.29 -4.86
C ASP A 162 -5.67 12.19 -3.67
N ALA A 163 -5.52 13.25 -2.90
CA ALA A 163 -4.78 13.27 -1.65
C ALA A 163 -5.65 13.80 -0.51
N PHE A 164 -5.88 12.97 0.49
CA PHE A 164 -6.69 13.30 1.66
C PHE A 164 -5.82 13.57 2.88
N TYR A 165 -6.00 14.73 3.48
CA TYR A 165 -5.47 15.02 4.79
C TYR A 165 -6.46 14.52 5.85
N ILE A 166 -6.02 13.62 6.71
CA ILE A 166 -6.89 12.95 7.69
C ILE A 166 -6.80 13.61 9.07
N GLY A 167 -5.62 14.06 9.46
CA GLY A 167 -5.37 14.66 10.76
C GLY A 167 -3.98 14.35 11.30
N ASP A 168 -3.82 14.09 12.60
CA ASP A 168 -2.54 13.89 13.27
C ASP A 168 -1.78 12.63 12.80
N HIS A 169 -0.52 12.51 13.22
CA HIS A 169 0.32 11.34 12.96
C HIS A 169 -0.38 10.02 13.34
N GLY A 170 -0.29 9.03 12.45
CA GLY A 170 -0.93 7.71 12.56
C GLY A 170 -2.40 7.69 12.13
N GLN A 171 -3.05 8.83 11.89
CA GLN A 171 -4.43 8.83 11.42
C GLN A 171 -4.54 8.48 9.93
N GLY A 172 -3.55 8.85 9.12
CA GLY A 172 -3.45 8.41 7.72
C GLY A 172 -3.36 6.89 7.63
N LEU A 173 -2.46 6.28 8.41
CA LEU A 173 -2.33 4.84 8.53
C LEU A 173 -3.58 4.19 9.12
N GLY A 174 -4.17 4.75 10.17
CA GLY A 174 -5.44 4.27 10.73
C GLY A 174 -6.54 4.20 9.68
N MET A 175 -6.72 5.27 8.90
CA MET A 175 -7.70 5.32 7.81
C MET A 175 -7.35 4.31 6.70
N LYS A 176 -6.07 4.14 6.37
CA LYS A 176 -5.61 3.12 5.42
C LYS A 176 -5.98 1.71 5.89
N LEU A 177 -5.76 1.39 7.18
CA LEU A 177 -6.13 0.08 7.74
C LEU A 177 -7.65 -0.15 7.71
N ILE A 178 -8.46 0.87 8.02
CA ILE A 178 -9.92 0.80 7.93
C ILE A 178 -10.36 0.53 6.48
N ASN A 179 -9.80 1.27 5.51
CA ASN A 179 -10.08 1.05 4.10
C ASN A 179 -9.72 -0.36 3.64
N ASN A 180 -8.54 -0.85 4.02
CA ASN A 180 -8.10 -2.20 3.67
C ASN A 180 -8.98 -3.26 4.36
N MET A 181 -9.38 -3.07 5.62
CA MET A 181 -10.33 -3.96 6.30
C MET A 181 -11.61 -4.15 5.49
N LEU A 182 -12.22 -3.08 5.02
CA LEU A 182 -13.43 -3.15 4.20
C LEU A 182 -13.19 -3.89 2.90
N GLY A 183 -12.16 -3.53 2.14
CA GLY A 183 -11.85 -4.16 0.86
C GLY A 183 -11.54 -5.66 0.98
N ILE A 184 -10.81 -6.04 2.01
CA ILE A 184 -10.40 -7.44 2.27
C ILE A 184 -11.61 -8.26 2.73
N THR A 185 -12.38 -7.78 3.69
CA THR A 185 -13.57 -8.47 4.20
C THR A 185 -14.63 -8.60 3.12
N ASN A 186 -14.86 -7.54 2.33
CA ASN A 186 -15.76 -7.59 1.18
C ASN A 186 -15.33 -8.63 0.14
N THR A 187 -14.03 -8.84 -0.04
CA THR A 187 -13.51 -9.91 -0.94
C THR A 187 -13.92 -11.29 -0.45
N ILE A 188 -13.82 -11.58 0.84
CA ILE A 188 -14.24 -12.87 1.40
C ILE A 188 -15.75 -13.08 1.23
N THR A 189 -16.56 -12.11 1.65
CA THR A 189 -18.02 -12.17 1.51
C THR A 189 -18.45 -12.33 0.04
N LEU A 190 -17.79 -11.63 -0.88
CA LEU A 190 -18.02 -11.78 -2.32
C LEU A 190 -17.75 -13.22 -2.78
N ILE A 191 -16.62 -13.81 -2.38
CA ILE A 191 -16.23 -15.17 -2.77
C ILE A 191 -17.24 -16.19 -2.24
N GLU A 192 -17.73 -16.03 -1.01
CA GLU A 192 -18.84 -16.85 -0.49
C GLU A 192 -20.07 -16.74 -1.39
N GLY A 193 -20.48 -15.53 -1.74
CA GLY A 193 -21.60 -15.28 -2.64
C GLY A 193 -21.42 -15.91 -4.03
N LEU A 194 -20.23 -15.79 -4.63
CA LEU A 194 -19.90 -16.43 -5.90
C LEU A 194 -19.95 -17.95 -5.81
N THR A 195 -19.50 -18.52 -4.69
CA THR A 195 -19.54 -19.96 -4.46
C THR A 195 -20.98 -20.49 -4.33
N ILE A 196 -21.84 -19.76 -3.59
CA ILE A 196 -23.28 -20.07 -3.49
C ILE A 196 -23.92 -19.99 -4.88
N GLY A 197 -23.67 -18.92 -5.63
CA GLY A 197 -24.22 -18.73 -6.98
C GLY A 197 -23.79 -19.86 -7.93
N ALA A 198 -22.50 -20.22 -7.92
CA ALA A 198 -21.98 -21.30 -8.72
C ALA A 198 -22.63 -22.66 -8.36
N LYS A 199 -22.82 -22.94 -7.08
CA LYS A 199 -23.52 -24.17 -6.61
C LYS A 199 -24.99 -24.19 -7.02
N SER A 200 -25.62 -23.00 -7.10
CA SER A 200 -27.02 -22.83 -7.55
C SER A 200 -27.18 -22.82 -9.07
N GLY A 201 -26.10 -22.91 -9.84
CA GLY A 201 -26.14 -22.89 -11.30
C GLY A 201 -26.14 -21.48 -11.94
N ILE A 202 -25.90 -20.42 -11.18
CA ILE A 202 -25.85 -19.04 -11.69
C ILE A 202 -24.45 -18.78 -12.28
N GLY A 203 -24.39 -18.20 -13.49
CA GLY A 203 -23.14 -17.84 -14.15
C GLY A 203 -22.47 -16.63 -13.48
N LEU A 204 -21.13 -16.61 -13.43
CA LEU A 204 -20.36 -15.52 -12.80
C LEU A 204 -20.61 -14.16 -13.48
N GLN A 205 -20.72 -14.14 -14.81
CA GLN A 205 -21.01 -12.90 -15.54
C GLN A 205 -22.36 -12.32 -15.15
N THR A 206 -23.38 -13.15 -15.02
CA THR A 206 -24.72 -12.73 -14.57
C THR A 206 -24.67 -12.15 -13.16
N MET A 207 -23.93 -12.81 -12.25
CA MET A 207 -23.73 -12.29 -10.88
C MET A 207 -23.03 -10.94 -10.90
N LEU A 208 -21.94 -10.77 -11.68
CA LEU A 208 -21.23 -9.50 -11.83
C LEU A 208 -22.17 -8.38 -12.28
N ASP A 209 -22.99 -8.64 -13.31
CA ASP A 209 -23.92 -7.64 -13.87
C ASP A 209 -24.99 -7.22 -12.86
N VAL A 210 -25.49 -8.16 -12.04
CA VAL A 210 -26.45 -7.88 -10.96
C VAL A 210 -25.77 -7.11 -9.84
N PHE A 211 -24.58 -7.55 -9.37
CA PHE A 211 -23.89 -6.87 -8.27
C PHE A 211 -23.58 -5.41 -8.59
N ARG A 212 -23.14 -5.12 -9.82
CA ARG A 212 -22.88 -3.73 -10.28
C ARG A 212 -24.05 -2.78 -10.15
N LYS A 213 -25.27 -3.30 -10.22
CA LYS A 213 -26.52 -2.51 -10.24
C LYS A 213 -27.35 -2.65 -8.95
N SER A 214 -26.82 -3.33 -7.95
CA SER A 214 -27.55 -3.67 -6.72
C SER A 214 -26.71 -3.34 -5.47
N SER A 215 -27.31 -3.50 -4.30
CA SER A 215 -26.67 -3.21 -3.00
C SER A 215 -25.44 -4.06 -2.68
N GLY A 216 -25.18 -5.12 -3.42
CA GLY A 216 -23.95 -5.92 -3.33
C GLY A 216 -22.72 -5.28 -4.01
N ALA A 217 -22.86 -4.12 -4.63
CA ALA A 217 -21.77 -3.43 -5.28
C ALA A 217 -20.63 -3.08 -4.30
N SER A 218 -19.40 -3.29 -4.72
CA SER A 218 -18.20 -2.88 -3.97
C SER A 218 -16.97 -2.88 -4.90
N ALA A 219 -15.90 -2.23 -4.48
CA ALA A 219 -14.63 -2.30 -5.19
C ALA A 219 -14.12 -3.75 -5.34
N ALA A 220 -14.43 -4.63 -4.38
CA ALA A 220 -14.09 -6.05 -4.48
C ALA A 220 -14.77 -6.73 -5.68
N VAL A 221 -16.03 -6.40 -5.99
CA VAL A 221 -16.76 -6.91 -7.16
C VAL A 221 -16.00 -6.56 -8.45
N GLU A 222 -15.66 -5.28 -8.61
CA GLU A 222 -14.99 -4.78 -9.83
C GLU A 222 -13.58 -5.33 -9.99
N LEU A 223 -12.85 -5.49 -8.91
CA LEU A 223 -11.44 -5.91 -8.95
C LEU A 223 -11.27 -7.42 -8.99
N ARG A 224 -12.16 -8.20 -8.35
CA ARG A 224 -11.95 -9.64 -8.15
C ARG A 224 -12.74 -10.51 -9.11
N VAL A 225 -13.99 -10.16 -9.42
CA VAL A 225 -14.84 -11.04 -10.26
C VAL A 225 -14.25 -11.24 -11.67
N PRO A 226 -13.79 -10.20 -12.40
CA PRO A 226 -13.14 -10.39 -13.70
C PRO A 226 -11.94 -11.34 -13.63
N ARG A 227 -11.08 -11.18 -12.62
CA ARG A 227 -9.91 -12.05 -12.43
C ARG A 227 -10.30 -13.52 -12.17
N ILE A 228 -11.35 -13.74 -11.38
CA ILE A 228 -11.88 -15.09 -11.09
C ILE A 228 -12.49 -15.69 -12.36
N ILE A 229 -13.22 -14.92 -13.17
CA ILE A 229 -13.75 -15.37 -14.46
C ILE A 229 -12.62 -15.81 -15.39
N ASP A 230 -11.55 -15.02 -15.48
CA ASP A 230 -10.42 -15.29 -16.37
C ASP A 230 -9.43 -16.33 -15.79
N GLY A 231 -9.54 -16.66 -14.51
CA GLY A 231 -8.57 -17.51 -13.81
C GLY A 231 -7.20 -16.84 -13.65
N ASP A 232 -7.14 -15.51 -13.66
CA ASP A 232 -5.90 -14.74 -13.53
C ASP A 232 -5.58 -14.43 -12.08
N PHE A 233 -4.68 -15.22 -11.51
CA PHE A 233 -4.17 -15.05 -10.14
C PHE A 233 -2.73 -14.53 -10.09
N LYS A 234 -2.24 -13.89 -11.16
CA LYS A 234 -0.94 -13.21 -11.16
C LYS A 234 -0.88 -12.17 -10.04
N PRO A 235 0.27 -12.01 -9.37
CA PRO A 235 0.41 -11.10 -8.23
C PRO A 235 -0.04 -9.67 -8.54
N GLY A 236 -1.04 -9.19 -7.81
CA GLY A 236 -1.45 -7.78 -7.78
C GLY A 236 -1.39 -7.27 -6.33
N GLY A 237 -2.16 -7.87 -5.43
CA GLY A 237 -2.01 -7.81 -3.99
C GLY A 237 -2.02 -9.25 -3.50
N THR A 238 -0.86 -9.79 -3.15
CA THR A 238 -0.72 -11.21 -2.83
C THR A 238 -1.43 -11.60 -1.53
N VAL A 239 -1.72 -12.89 -1.39
CA VAL A 239 -2.28 -13.47 -0.14
C VAL A 239 -1.43 -13.08 1.07
N ASP A 240 -0.08 -13.13 0.97
CA ASP A 240 0.81 -12.75 2.08
C ASP A 240 0.70 -11.27 2.44
N ILE A 241 0.62 -10.36 1.46
CA ILE A 241 0.45 -8.91 1.71
C ILE A 241 -0.89 -8.65 2.39
N VAL A 242 -1.96 -9.27 1.90
CA VAL A 242 -3.28 -9.12 2.50
C VAL A 242 -3.33 -9.68 3.92
N TYR A 243 -2.70 -10.83 4.16
CA TYR A 243 -2.60 -11.41 5.49
C TYR A 243 -1.84 -10.48 6.46
N LYS A 244 -0.70 -9.92 6.03
CA LYS A 244 0.05 -8.92 6.81
C LYS A 244 -0.83 -7.72 7.15
N ASP A 245 -1.59 -7.19 6.20
CA ASP A 245 -2.48 -6.07 6.45
C ASP A 245 -3.59 -6.45 7.45
N GLN A 246 -4.12 -7.67 7.39
CA GLN A 246 -5.08 -8.18 8.37
C GLN A 246 -4.49 -8.27 9.78
N GLU A 247 -3.23 -8.66 9.92
CA GLU A 247 -2.54 -8.65 11.23
C GLU A 247 -2.44 -7.22 11.78
N LEU A 248 -2.05 -6.25 10.96
CA LEU A 248 -2.01 -4.84 11.36
C LEU A 248 -3.40 -4.34 11.78
N ILE A 249 -4.45 -4.64 11.00
CA ILE A 249 -5.84 -4.25 11.27
C ILE A 249 -6.32 -4.82 12.61
N THR A 250 -6.18 -6.13 12.81
CA THR A 250 -6.67 -6.79 14.03
C THR A 250 -5.89 -6.37 15.27
N ASN A 251 -4.58 -6.13 15.14
CA ASN A 251 -3.76 -5.63 16.23
C ASN A 251 -4.10 -4.17 16.58
N TYR A 252 -4.26 -3.31 15.58
CA TYR A 252 -4.65 -1.92 15.80
C TYR A 252 -6.04 -1.83 16.46
N ALA A 253 -7.00 -2.62 16.00
CA ALA A 253 -8.32 -2.70 16.64
C ALA A 253 -8.25 -3.15 18.11
N LYS A 254 -7.39 -4.13 18.44
CA LYS A 254 -7.14 -4.55 19.85
C LYS A 254 -6.56 -3.44 20.68
N GLN A 255 -5.60 -2.66 20.17
CA GLN A 255 -5.02 -1.51 20.85
C GLN A 255 -6.07 -0.45 21.16
N LEU A 256 -7.06 -0.27 20.27
CA LEU A 256 -8.17 0.66 20.45
C LEU A 256 -9.34 0.09 21.27
N GLY A 257 -9.30 -1.19 21.66
CA GLY A 257 -10.39 -1.85 22.38
C GLY A 257 -11.64 -2.11 21.51
N VAL A 258 -11.51 -2.14 20.19
CA VAL A 258 -12.62 -2.35 19.25
C VAL A 258 -12.71 -3.81 18.84
N PRO A 259 -13.84 -4.51 19.09
CA PRO A 259 -14.04 -5.87 18.61
C PRO A 259 -14.27 -5.89 17.08
N THR A 260 -13.48 -6.70 16.37
CA THR A 260 -13.53 -6.82 14.90
C THR A 260 -13.81 -8.28 14.50
N LEU A 261 -15.06 -8.73 14.68
CA LEU A 261 -15.45 -10.13 14.43
C LEU A 261 -15.18 -10.53 12.97
N MET A 262 -15.69 -9.75 12.01
CA MET A 262 -15.57 -10.06 10.58
C MET A 262 -14.12 -10.01 10.07
N ALA A 263 -13.32 -9.03 10.53
CA ALA A 263 -11.92 -8.96 10.15
C ALA A 263 -11.11 -10.14 10.69
N ASN A 264 -11.38 -10.61 11.91
CA ASN A 264 -10.73 -11.80 12.46
C ASN A 264 -11.11 -13.08 11.69
N VAL A 265 -12.38 -13.26 11.31
CA VAL A 265 -12.80 -14.40 10.48
C VAL A 265 -12.11 -14.32 9.10
N SER A 266 -12.12 -13.17 8.47
CA SER A 266 -11.44 -12.93 7.20
C SER A 266 -9.94 -13.26 7.27
N GLN A 267 -9.25 -12.90 8.35
CA GLN A 267 -7.84 -13.24 8.57
C GLN A 267 -7.63 -14.77 8.60
N GLN A 268 -8.52 -15.53 9.25
CA GLN A 268 -8.42 -16.99 9.27
C GLN A 268 -8.58 -17.60 7.87
N VAL A 269 -9.45 -17.05 7.03
CA VAL A 269 -9.61 -17.51 5.64
C VAL A 269 -8.32 -17.27 4.84
N TYR A 270 -7.67 -16.11 4.99
CA TYR A 270 -6.37 -15.87 4.37
C TYR A 270 -5.26 -16.77 4.95
N GLN A 271 -5.32 -17.11 6.25
CA GLN A 271 -4.41 -18.12 6.81
C GLN A 271 -4.62 -19.51 6.17
N MET A 272 -5.87 -19.91 5.90
CA MET A 272 -6.14 -21.16 5.15
C MET A 272 -5.52 -21.11 3.75
N ALA A 273 -5.62 -19.98 3.05
CA ALA A 273 -5.01 -19.81 1.73
C ALA A 273 -3.47 -19.92 1.79
N ARG A 274 -2.84 -19.35 2.82
CA ARG A 274 -1.39 -19.48 3.04
C ARG A 274 -0.99 -20.94 3.29
N THR A 275 -1.74 -21.65 4.13
CA THR A 275 -1.51 -23.07 4.43
C THR A 275 -1.67 -23.94 3.18
N ALA A 276 -2.54 -23.54 2.24
CA ALA A 276 -2.72 -24.20 0.94
C ALA A 276 -1.65 -23.84 -0.09
N GLY A 277 -0.64 -23.02 0.25
CA GLY A 277 0.48 -22.65 -0.64
C GLY A 277 0.16 -21.53 -1.63
N LEU A 278 -0.92 -20.76 -1.42
CA LEU A 278 -1.33 -19.67 -2.31
C LEU A 278 -0.64 -18.32 -2.01
N ASN A 279 0.41 -18.32 -1.20
CA ASN A 279 1.09 -17.15 -0.64
C ASN A 279 1.41 -16.06 -1.64
N LYS A 280 1.90 -16.42 -2.83
CA LYS A 280 2.38 -15.50 -3.86
C LYS A 280 1.34 -15.21 -4.95
N GLU A 281 0.19 -15.88 -4.90
CA GLU A 281 -0.91 -15.58 -5.81
C GLU A 281 -1.66 -14.31 -5.36
N ASP A 282 -2.41 -13.72 -6.29
CA ASP A 282 -3.33 -12.61 -5.97
C ASP A 282 -4.34 -13.05 -4.90
N SER A 283 -4.74 -12.14 -4.05
CA SER A 283 -5.68 -12.41 -2.94
C SER A 283 -7.04 -12.96 -3.39
N SER A 284 -7.43 -12.78 -4.65
CA SER A 284 -8.63 -13.43 -5.23
C SER A 284 -8.49 -14.96 -5.34
N ALA A 285 -7.26 -15.51 -5.27
CA ALA A 285 -7.01 -16.95 -5.25
C ALA A 285 -7.64 -17.68 -4.06
N VAL A 286 -8.08 -16.94 -3.03
CA VAL A 286 -8.88 -17.49 -1.91
C VAL A 286 -10.13 -18.21 -2.41
N VAL A 287 -10.66 -17.89 -3.59
CA VAL A 287 -11.76 -18.63 -4.21
C VAL A 287 -11.48 -20.13 -4.31
N LYS A 288 -10.22 -20.54 -4.52
CA LYS A 288 -9.81 -21.96 -4.59
C LYS A 288 -10.05 -22.71 -3.27
N ILE A 289 -9.97 -22.01 -2.14
CA ILE A 289 -10.30 -22.58 -0.82
C ILE A 289 -11.78 -22.89 -0.76
N TYR A 290 -12.64 -21.97 -1.18
CA TYR A 290 -14.08 -22.16 -1.18
C TYR A 290 -14.55 -23.19 -2.22
N GLU A 291 -13.89 -23.28 -3.39
CA GLU A 291 -14.12 -24.36 -4.37
C GLU A 291 -13.93 -25.73 -3.72
N ASN A 292 -12.83 -25.90 -2.97
CA ASN A 292 -12.53 -27.16 -2.28
C ASN A 292 -13.53 -27.46 -1.14
N LEU A 293 -13.87 -26.45 -0.32
CA LEU A 293 -14.80 -26.61 0.80
C LEU A 293 -16.22 -26.96 0.35
N ALA A 294 -16.66 -26.38 -0.77
CA ALA A 294 -18.03 -26.54 -1.27
C ALA A 294 -18.17 -27.61 -2.35
N ASP A 295 -17.08 -28.24 -2.77
CA ASP A 295 -17.04 -29.16 -3.91
C ASP A 295 -17.78 -28.57 -5.13
N VAL A 296 -17.30 -27.42 -5.60
CA VAL A 296 -17.85 -26.69 -6.73
C VAL A 296 -16.76 -25.94 -7.48
N ARG A 297 -16.84 -25.88 -8.80
CA ARG A 297 -15.97 -25.04 -9.62
C ARG A 297 -16.57 -23.64 -9.77
N VAL A 298 -15.82 -22.62 -9.40
CA VAL A 298 -16.14 -21.19 -9.57
C VAL A 298 -15.30 -20.58 -10.68
N VAL A 299 -13.98 -20.79 -10.63
CA VAL A 299 -13.00 -20.23 -11.57
C VAL A 299 -13.30 -20.67 -13.01
N GLY A 300 -13.30 -19.71 -13.92
CA GLY A 300 -13.52 -19.97 -15.36
C GLY A 300 -14.95 -20.38 -15.73
N ARG A 301 -15.89 -20.28 -14.81
CA ARG A 301 -17.31 -20.56 -15.09
C ARG A 301 -17.94 -19.31 -15.73
N LYS A 302 -18.32 -19.43 -17.00
CA LYS A 302 -19.01 -18.36 -17.75
C LYS A 302 -20.51 -18.36 -17.51
#